data_b50a32f5211b97a6a91bc7331c9edaff
#
_entry.id   b50a32f5211b97a6a91bc7331c9edaff
#
_cell.length_a   1.000
_cell.length_b   1.000
_cell.length_c   1.000
_cell.angle_alpha   90.00
_cell.angle_beta   90.00
_cell.angle_gamma   90.00
#
_symmetry.space_group_name_H-M   'P 1'
#
loop_
_entity.id
_entity.type
_entity.pdbx_description
1 polymer ?
#
loop_
_entity_poly.entity_id
_entity_poly.type
_entity_poly.pdbx_seq_one_letter_code
_entity_poly.pdbx_strand_id
1 'polypeptide(L)'
;MQRFIDTLSRELFAFDRPETRGHRWHVHVVELFLVVFAAWFCWDWGFYIQRNITEVLLPLGIAQYIDVSFLFDHSLAVVNAALVTVFGALGFFRVWRPAYAVVFALFHLQYTARYSLGEISHGSNLVGMGILGLALTVLFFSKESNRRRFTMGFLYFFVGLGYTSAAVCKLVATGITWPHGHHMLLWIAERKVDVLSKFGAFDPNLLQEMILANYHWGTVVLAFGLVAEGLSVLMWWRRFRYYIVMMVVSMHFGILITMNIFFGASTYLLILLGLPWPAIINTTYGWTAAGSFSTSGELRRTT
;
A
#
# COMPACT_ATOMS: atom_id res chain seq x y z
N MET A 1 28.96 2.30 -7.39
CA MET A 1 27.57 1.90 -7.70
C MET A 1 27.25 0.49 -7.17
N GLN A 2 28.02 -0.56 -7.52
CA GLN A 2 27.74 -1.95 -7.08
C GLN A 2 27.64 -2.11 -5.56
N ARG A 3 28.58 -1.58 -4.77
CA ARG A 3 28.53 -1.62 -3.29
C ARG A 3 27.26 -1.00 -2.70
N PHE A 4 26.73 0.06 -3.32
CA PHE A 4 25.49 0.67 -2.90
C PHE A 4 24.29 -0.25 -3.15
N ILE A 5 24.22 -0.85 -4.35
CA ILE A 5 23.17 -1.81 -4.72
C ILE A 5 23.17 -3.01 -3.79
N ASP A 6 24.35 -3.57 -3.49
CA ASP A 6 24.49 -4.72 -2.59
C ASP A 6 24.07 -4.38 -1.15
N THR A 7 24.39 -3.17 -0.69
CA THR A 7 23.96 -2.69 0.63
C THR A 7 22.44 -2.49 0.67
N LEU A 8 21.88 -1.85 -0.35
CA LEU A 8 20.43 -1.60 -0.43
C LEU A 8 19.66 -2.92 -0.52
N SER A 9 20.14 -3.87 -1.32
CA SER A 9 19.55 -5.20 -1.42
C SER A 9 19.54 -5.93 -0.08
N ARG A 10 20.63 -5.88 0.69
CA ARG A 10 20.69 -6.45 2.04
C ARG A 10 19.73 -5.75 3.01
N GLU A 11 19.61 -4.43 2.93
CA GLU A 11 18.69 -3.67 3.77
C GLU A 11 17.22 -3.95 3.43
N LEU A 12 16.88 -4.06 2.15
CA LEU A 12 15.51 -4.32 1.72
C LEU A 12 15.10 -5.78 1.97
N PHE A 13 15.86 -6.74 1.46
CA PHE A 13 15.41 -8.13 1.35
C PHE A 13 15.92 -9.04 2.49
N ALA A 14 17.09 -8.79 3.04
CA ALA A 14 17.67 -9.58 4.16
C ALA A 14 17.73 -11.09 3.91
N PHE A 15 18.06 -11.53 2.71
CA PHE A 15 18.10 -12.94 2.36
C PHE A 15 19.08 -13.76 3.21
N ASP A 16 20.08 -13.12 3.80
CA ASP A 16 21.12 -13.65 4.66
C ASP A 16 20.67 -13.95 6.10
N ARG A 17 19.52 -13.46 6.53
CA ARG A 17 19.07 -13.59 7.92
C ARG A 17 18.20 -14.82 8.13
N PRO A 18 18.30 -15.49 9.30
CA PRO A 18 17.39 -16.57 9.66
C PRO A 18 15.96 -16.05 9.76
N GLU A 19 15.01 -16.87 9.35
CA GLU A 19 13.58 -16.51 9.41
C GLU A 19 13.00 -16.97 10.75
N THR A 20 12.37 -16.05 11.50
CA THR A 20 11.65 -16.35 12.73
C THR A 20 10.20 -16.77 12.44
N ARG A 21 9.55 -17.43 13.41
CA ARG A 21 8.11 -17.75 13.31
C ARG A 21 7.26 -16.48 13.20
N GLY A 22 7.57 -15.45 14.00
CA GLY A 22 6.89 -14.17 13.94
C GLY A 22 7.01 -13.50 12.57
N HIS A 23 8.17 -13.60 11.90
CA HIS A 23 8.31 -13.09 10.53
C HIS A 23 7.39 -13.85 9.55
N ARG A 24 7.30 -15.16 9.64
CA ARG A 24 6.40 -15.96 8.78
C ARG A 24 4.93 -15.55 8.95
N TRP A 25 4.49 -15.43 10.20
CA TRP A 25 3.13 -14.99 10.51
C TRP A 25 2.85 -13.58 10.02
N HIS A 26 3.79 -12.64 10.25
CA HIS A 26 3.64 -11.27 9.79
C HIS A 26 3.45 -11.21 8.26
N VAL A 27 4.32 -11.87 7.49
CA VAL A 27 4.18 -11.90 6.03
C VAL A 27 2.87 -12.53 5.60
N HIS A 28 2.41 -13.56 6.30
CA HIS A 28 1.14 -14.22 6.01
C HIS A 28 -0.05 -13.28 6.23
N VAL A 29 -0.01 -12.46 7.28
CA VAL A 29 -1.03 -11.42 7.54
C VAL A 29 -1.00 -10.34 6.46
N VAL A 30 0.18 -9.88 6.05
CA VAL A 30 0.33 -8.92 4.94
C VAL A 30 -0.22 -9.51 3.64
N GLU A 31 0.10 -10.75 3.33
CA GLU A 31 -0.41 -11.47 2.17
C GLU A 31 -1.94 -11.57 2.19
N LEU A 32 -2.52 -11.95 3.34
CA LEU A 32 -3.97 -11.99 3.54
C LEU A 32 -4.61 -10.62 3.31
N PHE A 33 -4.02 -9.57 3.87
CA PHE A 33 -4.49 -8.20 3.66
C PHE A 33 -4.53 -7.84 2.18
N LEU A 34 -3.45 -8.13 1.43
CA LEU A 34 -3.37 -7.82 0.00
C LEU A 34 -4.46 -8.55 -0.79
N VAL A 35 -4.65 -9.84 -0.53
CA VAL A 35 -5.65 -10.67 -1.23
C VAL A 35 -7.07 -10.22 -0.90
N VAL A 36 -7.37 -10.02 0.39
CA VAL A 36 -8.70 -9.59 0.83
C VAL A 36 -9.04 -8.20 0.30
N PHE A 37 -8.06 -7.28 0.34
CA PHE A 37 -8.30 -5.94 -0.19
C PHE A 37 -8.48 -5.94 -1.72
N ALA A 38 -7.69 -6.74 -2.45
CA ALA A 38 -7.84 -6.86 -3.90
C ALA A 38 -9.23 -7.41 -4.27
N ALA A 39 -9.69 -8.45 -3.56
CA ALA A 39 -11.03 -8.99 -3.72
C ALA A 39 -12.10 -7.93 -3.40
N TRP A 40 -12.00 -7.30 -2.22
CA TRP A 40 -12.93 -6.26 -1.80
C TRP A 40 -13.02 -5.12 -2.82
N PHE A 41 -11.90 -4.62 -3.33
CA PHE A 41 -11.84 -3.55 -4.32
C PHE A 41 -12.58 -3.92 -5.61
N CYS A 42 -12.46 -5.17 -6.07
CA CYS A 42 -13.15 -5.63 -7.26
C CYS A 42 -14.65 -5.86 -6.99
N TRP A 43 -15.03 -6.39 -5.83
CA TRP A 43 -16.44 -6.54 -5.44
C TRP A 43 -17.13 -5.20 -5.23
N ASP A 44 -16.46 -4.23 -4.60
CA ASP A 44 -16.96 -2.87 -4.44
C ASP A 44 -17.33 -2.27 -5.79
N TRP A 45 -16.47 -2.41 -6.79
CA TRP A 45 -16.80 -2.01 -8.16
C TRP A 45 -17.97 -2.80 -8.76
N GLY A 46 -17.97 -4.11 -8.63
CA GLY A 46 -19.02 -4.98 -9.16
C GLY A 46 -20.41 -4.63 -8.62
N PHE A 47 -20.51 -4.12 -7.38
CA PHE A 47 -21.78 -3.67 -6.79
C PHE A 47 -22.09 -2.20 -7.07
N TYR A 48 -21.08 -1.36 -7.17
CA TYR A 48 -21.23 0.09 -7.29
C TYR A 48 -21.44 0.55 -8.73
N ILE A 49 -20.93 -0.20 -9.71
CA ILE A 49 -20.98 0.26 -11.11
C ILE A 49 -22.40 0.59 -11.54
N GLN A 50 -22.60 1.82 -11.97
CA GLN A 50 -23.89 2.28 -12.44
C GLN A 50 -24.02 1.93 -13.93
N ARG A 51 -25.16 1.36 -14.27
CA ARG A 51 -25.47 0.89 -15.62
C ARG A 51 -25.45 1.97 -16.71
N ASN A 52 -25.36 3.23 -16.31
CA ASN A 52 -25.37 4.38 -17.23
C ASN A 52 -23.98 4.78 -17.70
N ILE A 53 -22.90 4.14 -17.19
CA ILE A 53 -21.55 4.40 -17.62
C ILE A 53 -21.20 3.39 -18.69
N THR A 54 -21.03 3.85 -19.93
CA THR A 54 -20.80 2.99 -21.10
C THR A 54 -19.45 3.24 -21.76
N GLU A 55 -18.80 4.35 -21.43
CA GLU A 55 -17.58 4.78 -22.13
C GLU A 55 -16.47 5.15 -21.15
N VAL A 56 -15.25 4.94 -21.57
CA VAL A 56 -14.04 5.39 -20.88
C VAL A 56 -13.93 6.91 -21.00
N LEU A 57 -14.00 7.63 -19.88
CA LEU A 57 -13.95 9.10 -19.89
C LEU A 57 -12.52 9.61 -20.07
N LEU A 58 -11.54 8.96 -19.44
CA LEU A 58 -10.14 9.37 -19.46
C LEU A 58 -9.26 8.11 -19.65
N PRO A 59 -8.89 7.75 -20.90
CA PRO A 59 -8.09 6.55 -21.15
C PRO A 59 -6.68 6.72 -20.57
N LEU A 60 -6.40 6.04 -19.48
CA LEU A 60 -5.12 6.08 -18.77
C LEU A 60 -4.46 4.70 -18.72
N GLY A 61 -3.14 4.68 -18.68
CA GLY A 61 -2.38 3.44 -18.63
C GLY A 61 -2.72 2.50 -19.79
N ILE A 62 -3.08 1.25 -19.48
CA ILE A 62 -3.41 0.23 -20.49
C ILE A 62 -4.71 0.56 -21.27
N ALA A 63 -5.60 1.38 -20.70
CA ALA A 63 -6.82 1.81 -21.38
C ALA A 63 -6.57 2.71 -22.62
N GLN A 64 -5.34 3.19 -22.80
CA GLN A 64 -4.94 3.88 -24.04
C GLN A 64 -4.77 2.92 -25.22
N TYR A 65 -4.63 1.63 -24.98
CA TYR A 65 -4.30 0.61 -25.97
C TYR A 65 -5.37 -0.45 -26.12
N ILE A 66 -6.14 -0.70 -25.06
CA ILE A 66 -7.25 -1.66 -25.06
C ILE A 66 -8.51 -1.02 -24.47
N ASP A 67 -9.64 -1.39 -25.02
CA ASP A 67 -10.93 -0.98 -24.46
C ASP A 67 -11.18 -1.75 -23.16
N VAL A 68 -11.33 -1.02 -22.04
CA VAL A 68 -11.66 -1.58 -20.74
C VAL A 68 -13.12 -1.38 -20.35
N SER A 69 -13.95 -0.83 -21.25
CA SER A 69 -15.36 -0.54 -21.01
C SER A 69 -16.21 -1.78 -20.73
N PHE A 70 -15.74 -2.98 -21.14
CA PHE A 70 -16.39 -4.25 -20.80
C PHE A 70 -16.50 -4.47 -19.28
N LEU A 71 -15.65 -3.83 -18.46
CA LEU A 71 -15.76 -3.86 -16.99
C LEU A 71 -16.79 -2.88 -16.44
N PHE A 72 -17.45 -2.10 -17.29
CA PHE A 72 -18.63 -1.30 -16.94
C PHE A 72 -19.92 -2.12 -17.05
N ASP A 73 -19.87 -3.31 -17.67
CA ASP A 73 -20.94 -4.29 -17.56
C ASP A 73 -20.92 -4.93 -16.17
N HIS A 74 -22.06 -4.84 -15.48
CA HIS A 74 -22.18 -5.36 -14.11
C HIS A 74 -21.84 -6.86 -14.03
N SER A 75 -22.30 -7.66 -14.98
CA SER A 75 -22.06 -9.11 -14.99
C SER A 75 -20.58 -9.42 -15.14
N LEU A 76 -19.88 -8.73 -16.04
CA LEU A 76 -18.45 -8.92 -16.27
C LEU A 76 -17.61 -8.39 -15.10
N ALA A 77 -18.01 -7.26 -14.48
CA ALA A 77 -17.37 -6.75 -13.27
C ALA A 77 -17.49 -7.75 -12.10
N VAL A 78 -18.66 -8.37 -11.91
CA VAL A 78 -18.89 -9.42 -10.91
C VAL A 78 -18.07 -10.67 -11.20
N VAL A 79 -18.01 -11.11 -12.45
CA VAL A 79 -17.16 -12.23 -12.86
C VAL A 79 -15.69 -11.93 -12.58
N ASN A 80 -15.21 -10.72 -12.91
CA ASN A 80 -13.85 -10.32 -12.60
C ASN A 80 -13.57 -10.38 -11.08
N ALA A 81 -14.49 -9.86 -10.25
CA ALA A 81 -14.38 -9.91 -8.80
C ALA A 81 -14.34 -11.35 -8.25
N ALA A 82 -15.19 -12.23 -8.78
CA ALA A 82 -15.21 -13.64 -8.42
C ALA A 82 -13.88 -14.33 -8.79
N LEU A 83 -13.35 -14.07 -9.99
CA LEU A 83 -12.06 -14.61 -10.43
C LEU A 83 -10.91 -14.12 -9.55
N VAL A 84 -10.85 -12.82 -9.23
CA VAL A 84 -9.84 -12.26 -8.29
C VAL A 84 -9.91 -12.95 -6.94
N THR A 85 -11.12 -13.20 -6.43
CA THR A 85 -11.34 -13.89 -5.15
C THR A 85 -10.87 -15.34 -5.20
N VAL A 86 -11.28 -16.08 -6.21
CA VAL A 86 -10.93 -17.51 -6.38
C VAL A 86 -9.42 -17.68 -6.56
N PHE A 87 -8.81 -16.94 -7.48
CA PHE A 87 -7.37 -17.04 -7.73
C PHE A 87 -6.56 -16.48 -6.54
N GLY A 88 -7.04 -15.45 -5.85
CA GLY A 88 -6.46 -14.98 -4.60
C GLY A 88 -6.43 -16.06 -3.53
N ALA A 89 -7.53 -16.77 -3.33
CA ALA A 89 -7.62 -17.91 -2.42
C ALA A 89 -6.69 -19.07 -2.85
N LEU A 90 -6.67 -19.44 -4.12
CA LEU A 90 -5.77 -20.49 -4.64
C LEU A 90 -4.29 -20.16 -4.38
N GLY A 91 -3.90 -18.91 -4.58
CA GLY A 91 -2.54 -18.43 -4.26
C GLY A 91 -2.25 -18.47 -2.76
N PHE A 92 -3.15 -17.92 -1.95
CA PHE A 92 -3.00 -17.82 -0.48
C PHE A 92 -2.90 -19.20 0.18
N PHE A 93 -3.74 -20.15 -0.22
CA PHE A 93 -3.71 -21.53 0.31
C PHE A 93 -2.63 -22.42 -0.36
N ARG A 94 -1.78 -21.84 -1.23
CA ARG A 94 -0.69 -22.55 -1.92
C ARG A 94 -1.15 -23.70 -2.83
N VAL A 95 -2.41 -23.71 -3.23
CA VAL A 95 -2.95 -24.71 -4.18
C VAL A 95 -2.36 -24.50 -5.57
N TRP A 96 -2.32 -23.24 -6.03
CA TRP A 96 -1.73 -22.87 -7.29
C TRP A 96 -1.04 -21.50 -7.19
N ARG A 97 0.26 -21.50 -6.98
CA ARG A 97 1.04 -20.29 -6.74
C ARG A 97 1.04 -19.27 -7.88
N PRO A 98 1.09 -19.68 -9.18
CA PRO A 98 0.98 -18.73 -10.30
C PRO A 98 -0.33 -17.92 -10.32
N ALA A 99 -1.32 -18.31 -9.51
CA ALA A 99 -2.60 -17.59 -9.38
C ALA A 99 -2.41 -16.11 -9.07
N TYR A 100 -1.36 -15.71 -8.34
CA TYR A 100 -1.10 -14.28 -8.09
C TYR A 100 -0.81 -13.47 -9.34
N ALA A 101 -0.27 -14.06 -10.39
CA ALA A 101 -0.10 -13.37 -11.68
C ALA A 101 -1.47 -13.10 -12.34
N VAL A 102 -2.40 -14.04 -12.22
CA VAL A 102 -3.78 -13.85 -12.69
C VAL A 102 -4.48 -12.77 -11.87
N VAL A 103 -4.38 -12.83 -10.53
CA VAL A 103 -4.93 -11.78 -9.64
C VAL A 103 -4.37 -10.42 -10.01
N PHE A 104 -3.06 -10.31 -10.23
CA PHE A 104 -2.44 -9.04 -10.63
C PHE A 104 -3.03 -8.51 -11.93
N ALA A 105 -3.13 -9.33 -12.96
CA ALA A 105 -3.67 -8.92 -14.26
C ALA A 105 -5.13 -8.44 -14.15
N LEU A 106 -5.98 -9.23 -13.48
CA LEU A 106 -7.41 -8.92 -13.30
C LEU A 106 -7.62 -7.69 -12.41
N PHE A 107 -6.85 -7.58 -11.32
CA PHE A 107 -6.88 -6.41 -10.45
C PHE A 107 -6.41 -5.15 -11.18
N HIS A 108 -5.35 -5.27 -11.99
CA HIS A 108 -4.83 -4.13 -12.75
C HIS A 108 -5.83 -3.65 -13.81
N LEU A 109 -6.53 -4.56 -14.49
CA LEU A 109 -7.62 -4.21 -15.40
C LEU A 109 -8.74 -3.46 -14.67
N GLN A 110 -9.15 -3.95 -13.51
CA GLN A 110 -10.17 -3.31 -12.67
C GLN A 110 -9.71 -1.93 -12.17
N TYR A 111 -8.47 -1.83 -11.72
CA TYR A 111 -7.87 -0.56 -11.31
C TYR A 111 -7.87 0.45 -12.46
N THR A 112 -7.45 0.02 -13.65
CA THR A 112 -7.40 0.87 -14.85
C THR A 112 -8.79 1.34 -15.27
N ALA A 113 -9.81 0.45 -15.22
CA ALA A 113 -11.19 0.81 -15.52
C ALA A 113 -11.71 1.90 -14.58
N ARG A 114 -11.55 1.74 -13.28
CA ARG A 114 -11.95 2.73 -12.26
C ARG A 114 -11.20 4.04 -12.42
N TYR A 115 -9.89 3.98 -12.62
CA TYR A 115 -9.04 5.16 -12.81
C TYR A 115 -9.41 5.95 -14.08
N SER A 116 -9.81 5.24 -15.12
CA SER A 116 -10.26 5.84 -16.38
C SER A 116 -11.61 6.57 -16.28
N LEU A 117 -12.33 6.41 -15.18
CA LEU A 117 -13.51 7.22 -14.82
C LEU A 117 -13.18 8.41 -13.91
N GLY A 118 -11.91 8.65 -13.64
CA GLY A 118 -11.46 9.72 -12.73
C GLY A 118 -11.46 9.34 -11.26
N GLU A 119 -11.72 8.07 -10.92
CA GLU A 119 -11.62 7.60 -9.55
C GLU A 119 -10.16 7.43 -9.13
N ILE A 120 -9.68 8.30 -8.24
CA ILE A 120 -8.31 8.25 -7.75
C ILE A 120 -8.26 7.47 -6.44
N SER A 121 -8.01 6.17 -6.54
CA SER A 121 -7.82 5.31 -5.38
C SER A 121 -6.33 5.08 -5.09
N HIS A 122 -5.70 6.01 -4.40
CA HIS A 122 -4.25 5.97 -4.10
C HIS A 122 -3.82 4.68 -3.39
N GLY A 123 -4.64 4.15 -2.46
CA GLY A 123 -4.34 2.93 -1.72
C GLY A 123 -4.34 1.67 -2.58
N SER A 124 -5.16 1.62 -3.60
CA SER A 124 -5.29 0.44 -4.49
C SER A 124 -4.03 0.20 -5.31
N ASN A 125 -3.33 1.25 -5.70
CA ASN A 125 -2.05 1.12 -6.40
C ASN A 125 -1.01 0.37 -5.55
N LEU A 126 -0.88 0.72 -4.27
CA LEU A 126 0.05 0.04 -3.35
C LEU A 126 -0.30 -1.44 -3.16
N VAL A 127 -1.60 -1.75 -3.08
CA VAL A 127 -2.07 -3.15 -3.01
C VAL A 127 -1.76 -3.88 -4.32
N GLY A 128 -2.03 -3.28 -5.47
CA GLY A 128 -1.70 -3.84 -6.79
C GLY A 128 -0.21 -4.17 -6.92
N MET A 129 0.66 -3.26 -6.46
CA MET A 129 2.11 -3.51 -6.41
C MET A 129 2.47 -4.62 -5.42
N GLY A 130 1.77 -4.75 -4.31
CA GLY A 130 1.94 -5.87 -3.38
C GLY A 130 1.60 -7.22 -4.03
N ILE A 131 0.50 -7.30 -4.75
CA ILE A 131 0.11 -8.50 -5.52
C ILE A 131 1.14 -8.80 -6.62
N LEU A 132 1.64 -7.78 -7.32
CA LEU A 132 2.76 -7.97 -8.27
C LEU A 132 3.99 -8.57 -7.57
N GLY A 133 4.35 -8.05 -6.39
CA GLY A 133 5.43 -8.61 -5.58
C GLY A 133 5.24 -10.10 -5.30
N LEU A 134 4.03 -10.51 -4.90
CA LEU A 134 3.67 -11.93 -4.70
C LEU A 134 3.79 -12.74 -6.00
N ALA A 135 3.31 -12.22 -7.12
CA ALA A 135 3.43 -12.88 -8.43
C ALA A 135 4.88 -13.10 -8.85
N LEU A 136 5.71 -12.07 -8.73
CA LEU A 136 7.14 -12.14 -9.09
C LEU A 136 7.92 -13.16 -8.25
N THR A 137 7.51 -13.39 -6.99
CA THR A 137 8.20 -14.37 -6.14
C THR A 137 8.19 -15.77 -6.71
N VAL A 138 7.12 -16.13 -7.46
CA VAL A 138 7.00 -17.47 -8.07
C VAL A 138 8.01 -17.65 -9.19
N LEU A 139 8.32 -16.58 -9.91
CA LEU A 139 9.25 -16.61 -11.03
C LEU A 139 10.73 -16.68 -10.57
N PHE A 140 11.05 -15.95 -9.50
CA PHE A 140 12.45 -15.74 -9.12
C PHE A 140 12.94 -16.60 -7.97
N PHE A 141 12.06 -17.18 -7.17
CA PHE A 141 12.48 -17.87 -5.95
C PHE A 141 11.84 -19.25 -5.79
N SER A 142 12.66 -20.27 -5.60
CA SER A 142 12.21 -21.62 -5.23
C SER A 142 11.93 -21.75 -3.72
N LYS A 143 12.75 -21.09 -2.88
CA LYS A 143 12.65 -21.16 -1.41
C LYS A 143 11.58 -20.20 -0.87
N GLU A 144 10.66 -20.71 -0.03
CA GLU A 144 9.59 -19.92 0.60
C GLU A 144 10.11 -18.79 1.46
N SER A 145 11.20 -18.97 2.19
CA SER A 145 11.80 -17.88 2.99
C SER A 145 12.23 -16.71 2.13
N ASN A 146 12.81 -16.99 0.95
CA ASN A 146 13.23 -15.94 0.02
C ASN A 146 12.03 -15.22 -0.60
N ARG A 147 10.96 -15.97 -0.92
CA ARG A 147 9.69 -15.38 -1.41
C ARG A 147 9.14 -14.37 -0.41
N ARG A 148 9.00 -14.78 0.85
CA ARG A 148 8.50 -13.89 1.91
C ARG A 148 9.37 -12.65 2.10
N ARG A 149 10.68 -12.82 2.07
CA ARG A 149 11.61 -11.68 2.18
C ARG A 149 11.54 -10.76 0.99
N PHE A 150 11.46 -11.32 -0.21
CA PHE A 150 11.30 -10.52 -1.41
C PHE A 150 9.99 -9.71 -1.36
N THR A 151 8.85 -10.33 -1.02
CA THR A 151 7.57 -9.63 -0.90
C THR A 151 7.66 -8.44 0.04
N MET A 152 8.23 -8.62 1.23
CA MET A 152 8.38 -7.52 2.20
C MET A 152 9.32 -6.43 1.70
N GLY A 153 10.47 -6.82 1.15
CA GLY A 153 11.43 -5.86 0.60
C GLY A 153 10.86 -5.08 -0.59
N PHE A 154 10.11 -5.75 -1.44
CA PHE A 154 9.43 -5.15 -2.59
C PHE A 154 8.38 -4.13 -2.14
N LEU A 155 7.58 -4.45 -1.12
CA LEU A 155 6.64 -3.50 -0.53
C LEU A 155 7.34 -2.28 0.07
N TYR A 156 8.40 -2.47 0.84
CA TYR A 156 9.18 -1.33 1.37
C TYR A 156 9.77 -0.47 0.25
N PHE A 157 10.25 -1.10 -0.81
CA PHE A 157 10.77 -0.39 -1.98
C PHE A 157 9.69 0.48 -2.61
N PHE A 158 8.54 -0.12 -2.94
CA PHE A 158 7.46 0.60 -3.64
C PHE A 158 6.78 1.66 -2.77
N VAL A 159 6.55 1.40 -1.50
CA VAL A 159 5.98 2.40 -0.59
C VAL A 159 6.91 3.60 -0.46
N GLY A 160 8.21 3.34 -0.20
CA GLY A 160 9.20 4.41 -0.13
C GLY A 160 9.30 5.22 -1.43
N LEU A 161 9.36 4.54 -2.58
CA LEU A 161 9.41 5.19 -3.89
C LEU A 161 8.13 5.97 -4.19
N GLY A 162 6.95 5.40 -3.91
CA GLY A 162 5.66 6.00 -4.20
C GLY A 162 5.46 7.33 -3.48
N TYR A 163 5.69 7.36 -2.17
CA TYR A 163 5.56 8.61 -1.42
C TYR A 163 6.64 9.63 -1.80
N THR A 164 7.89 9.20 -1.95
CA THR A 164 8.96 10.13 -2.36
C THR A 164 8.69 10.71 -3.75
N SER A 165 8.22 9.91 -4.70
CA SER A 165 7.84 10.41 -6.02
C SER A 165 6.66 11.41 -5.96
N ALA A 166 5.69 11.19 -5.06
CA ALA A 166 4.60 12.14 -4.85
C ALA A 166 5.13 13.51 -4.37
N ALA A 167 6.07 13.53 -3.42
CA ALA A 167 6.72 14.77 -2.99
C ALA A 167 7.47 15.46 -4.13
N VAL A 168 8.23 14.69 -4.92
CA VAL A 168 8.96 15.22 -6.09
C VAL A 168 8.00 15.81 -7.11
N CYS A 169 6.91 15.11 -7.45
CA CYS A 169 5.89 15.61 -8.38
C CYS A 169 5.26 16.94 -7.90
N LYS A 170 4.96 17.05 -6.61
CA LYS A 170 4.44 18.29 -6.01
C LYS A 170 5.43 19.45 -6.15
N LEU A 171 6.69 19.20 -5.85
CA LEU A 171 7.76 20.21 -5.98
C LEU A 171 8.03 20.59 -7.44
N VAL A 172 7.97 19.63 -8.36
CA VAL A 172 8.15 19.91 -9.80
C VAL A 172 6.97 20.72 -10.36
N ALA A 173 5.75 20.40 -9.94
CA ALA A 173 4.54 21.04 -10.45
C ALA A 173 4.35 22.48 -9.93
N THR A 174 4.66 22.72 -8.64
CA THR A 174 4.31 23.98 -7.96
C THR A 174 5.53 24.67 -7.33
N GLY A 175 6.68 24.01 -7.32
CA GLY A 175 7.89 24.52 -6.69
C GLY A 175 7.84 24.45 -5.15
N ILE A 176 8.75 25.19 -4.51
CA ILE A 176 8.87 25.25 -3.05
C ILE A 176 7.66 25.88 -2.36
N THR A 177 6.78 26.53 -3.12
CA THR A 177 5.54 27.14 -2.63
C THR A 177 4.40 26.17 -2.46
N TRP A 178 4.58 24.87 -2.84
CA TRP A 178 3.53 23.87 -2.71
C TRP A 178 2.91 23.81 -1.29
N PRO A 179 3.66 23.87 -0.17
CA PRO A 179 3.10 23.78 1.18
C PRO A 179 2.48 25.10 1.66
N HIS A 180 2.10 26.01 0.76
CA HIS A 180 1.47 27.27 1.16
C HIS A 180 0.07 27.02 1.74
N GLY A 181 -0.20 27.57 2.92
CA GLY A 181 -1.41 27.28 3.70
C GLY A 181 -2.74 27.62 3.03
N HIS A 182 -2.74 28.53 2.03
CA HIS A 182 -3.94 28.78 1.24
C HIS A 182 -4.44 27.56 0.47
N HIS A 183 -3.56 26.64 0.08
CA HIS A 183 -4.00 25.37 -0.53
C HIS A 183 -4.83 24.55 0.45
N MET A 184 -4.38 24.43 1.70
CA MET A 184 -5.11 23.71 2.73
C MET A 184 -6.45 24.39 3.04
N LEU A 185 -6.46 25.71 3.10
CA LEU A 185 -7.67 26.49 3.32
C LEU A 185 -8.70 26.26 2.21
N LEU A 186 -8.27 26.25 0.93
CA LEU A 186 -9.14 25.95 -0.20
C LEU A 186 -9.69 24.52 -0.14
N TRP A 187 -8.88 23.52 0.22
CA TRP A 187 -9.35 22.13 0.35
C TRP A 187 -10.34 21.96 1.49
N ILE A 188 -10.15 22.65 2.62
CA ILE A 188 -11.14 22.66 3.72
C ILE A 188 -12.44 23.32 3.25
N ALA A 189 -12.36 24.43 2.50
CA ALA A 189 -13.53 25.13 1.96
C ALA A 189 -14.29 24.29 0.94
N GLU A 190 -13.60 23.61 0.02
CA GLU A 190 -14.18 22.64 -0.91
C GLU A 190 -14.91 21.53 -0.17
N ARG A 191 -14.24 20.93 0.83
CA ARG A 191 -14.84 19.87 1.64
C ARG A 191 -16.04 20.35 2.43
N LYS A 192 -16.02 21.61 2.91
CA LYS A 192 -17.17 22.23 3.57
C LYS A 192 -18.40 22.23 2.67
N VAL A 193 -18.24 22.61 1.39
CA VAL A 193 -19.35 22.63 0.42
C VAL A 193 -19.91 21.22 0.21
N ASP A 194 -19.05 20.20 0.07
CA ASP A 194 -19.47 18.81 -0.07
C ASP A 194 -20.25 18.30 1.16
N VAL A 195 -19.76 18.60 2.35
CA VAL A 195 -20.44 18.22 3.61
C VAL A 195 -21.78 18.95 3.78
N LEU A 196 -21.80 20.27 3.51
CA LEU A 196 -23.03 21.07 3.55
C LEU A 196 -24.09 20.54 2.58
N SER A 197 -23.69 20.14 1.36
CA SER A 197 -24.61 19.61 0.36
C SER A 197 -25.26 18.27 0.78
N LYS A 198 -24.53 17.46 1.55
CA LYS A 198 -24.97 16.13 1.99
C LYS A 198 -25.74 16.13 3.30
N PHE A 199 -25.32 16.99 4.24
CA PHE A 199 -25.80 16.94 5.62
C PHE A 199 -26.48 18.23 6.09
N GLY A 200 -26.48 19.30 5.30
CA GLY A 200 -27.10 20.57 5.64
C GLY A 200 -26.34 21.41 6.66
N ALA A 201 -25.28 20.88 7.27
CA ALA A 201 -24.45 21.56 8.26
C ALA A 201 -22.98 21.18 8.11
N PHE A 202 -22.09 22.08 8.54
CA PHE A 202 -20.66 21.84 8.62
C PHE A 202 -20.13 22.47 9.91
N ASP A 203 -19.70 21.62 10.83
CA ASP A 203 -19.06 22.01 12.07
C ASP A 203 -17.55 21.73 11.95
N PRO A 204 -16.70 22.77 11.84
CA PRO A 204 -15.27 22.57 11.75
C PRO A 204 -14.71 22.03 13.06
N ASN A 205 -13.77 21.11 12.98
CA ASN A 205 -13.00 20.67 14.13
C ASN A 205 -11.92 21.72 14.50
N LEU A 206 -11.33 21.58 15.69
CA LEU A 206 -10.35 22.52 16.23
C LEU A 206 -9.20 22.82 15.23
N LEU A 207 -8.66 21.82 14.54
CA LEU A 207 -7.56 22.02 13.60
C LEU A 207 -8.03 22.79 12.37
N GLN A 208 -9.23 22.49 11.86
CA GLN A 208 -9.83 23.25 10.76
C GLN A 208 -10.10 24.70 11.16
N GLU A 209 -10.63 24.95 12.36
CA GLU A 209 -10.83 26.31 12.90
C GLU A 209 -9.51 27.09 12.96
N MET A 210 -8.45 26.47 13.48
CA MET A 210 -7.13 27.08 13.52
C MET A 210 -6.62 27.47 12.13
N ILE A 211 -6.79 26.60 11.14
CA ILE A 211 -6.35 26.84 9.77
C ILE A 211 -7.20 27.92 9.10
N LEU A 212 -8.52 27.90 9.32
CA LEU A 212 -9.44 28.92 8.78
C LEU A 212 -9.17 30.31 9.39
N ALA A 213 -8.82 30.37 10.67
CA ALA A 213 -8.45 31.62 11.35
C ALA A 213 -7.07 32.13 10.92
N ASN A 214 -6.11 31.23 10.66
CA ASN A 214 -4.76 31.59 10.25
C ASN A 214 -4.14 30.52 9.34
N TYR A 215 -4.02 30.82 8.06
CA TYR A 215 -3.50 29.89 7.04
C TYR A 215 -2.08 29.40 7.30
N HIS A 216 -1.29 30.05 8.13
CA HIS A 216 0.07 29.58 8.50
C HIS A 216 0.04 28.20 9.15
N TRP A 217 -1.02 27.85 9.90
CA TRP A 217 -1.19 26.50 10.40
C TRP A 217 -1.36 25.47 9.26
N GLY A 218 -2.06 25.85 8.20
CA GLY A 218 -2.12 25.04 6.98
C GLY A 218 -0.75 24.83 6.33
N THR A 219 0.10 25.87 6.34
CA THR A 219 1.48 25.75 5.86
C THR A 219 2.28 24.72 6.67
N VAL A 220 2.15 24.74 8.00
CA VAL A 220 2.86 23.78 8.88
C VAL A 220 2.40 22.34 8.57
N VAL A 221 1.09 22.11 8.45
CA VAL A 221 0.53 20.78 8.16
C VAL A 221 1.00 20.28 6.78
N LEU A 222 0.95 21.12 5.75
CA LEU A 222 1.39 20.76 4.40
C LEU A 222 2.90 20.55 4.32
N ALA A 223 3.70 21.37 4.99
CA ALA A 223 5.15 21.20 5.06
C ALA A 223 5.53 19.89 5.75
N PHE A 224 4.85 19.53 6.85
CA PHE A 224 5.02 18.23 7.49
C PHE A 224 4.70 17.08 6.54
N GLY A 225 3.57 17.17 5.80
CA GLY A 225 3.19 16.17 4.81
C GLY A 225 4.24 15.99 3.71
N LEU A 226 4.72 17.10 3.16
CA LEU A 226 5.75 17.09 2.11
C LEU A 226 7.07 16.48 2.60
N VAL A 227 7.49 16.80 3.81
CA VAL A 227 8.68 16.21 4.44
C VAL A 227 8.48 14.71 4.69
N ALA A 228 7.31 14.31 5.19
CA ALA A 228 6.97 12.90 5.42
C ALA A 228 7.04 12.08 4.12
N GLU A 229 6.46 12.60 3.05
CA GLU A 229 6.55 11.97 1.73
C GLU A 229 7.98 11.96 1.20
N GLY A 230 8.70 13.07 1.24
CA GLY A 230 10.05 13.20 0.71
C GLY A 230 11.07 12.29 1.40
N LEU A 231 10.93 12.09 2.71
CA LEU A 231 11.79 11.20 3.48
C LEU A 231 11.40 9.73 3.38
N SER A 232 10.30 9.38 2.70
CA SER A 232 9.80 8.00 2.65
C SER A 232 10.76 7.02 2.00
N VAL A 233 11.66 7.47 1.12
CA VAL A 233 12.75 6.64 0.58
C VAL A 233 13.63 6.03 1.69
N LEU A 234 13.72 6.66 2.86
CA LEU A 234 14.46 6.13 4.00
C LEU A 234 13.87 4.84 4.58
N MET A 235 12.63 4.46 4.21
CA MET A 235 12.08 3.13 4.51
C MET A 235 12.91 1.98 3.94
N TRP A 236 13.73 2.25 2.94
CA TRP A 236 14.63 1.25 2.38
C TRP A 236 15.67 0.76 3.40
N TRP A 237 16.02 1.59 4.38
CA TRP A 237 16.92 1.24 5.48
C TRP A 237 16.14 0.86 6.73
N ARG A 238 16.36 -0.34 7.27
CA ARG A 238 15.63 -0.92 8.40
C ARG A 238 15.58 -0.04 9.63
N ARG A 239 16.68 0.66 9.94
CA ARG A 239 16.78 1.53 11.11
C ARG A 239 15.79 2.70 11.09
N PHE A 240 15.35 3.14 9.91
CA PHE A 240 14.44 4.28 9.76
C PHE A 240 12.98 3.87 9.55
N ARG A 241 12.69 2.61 9.17
CA ARG A 241 11.34 2.16 8.77
C ARG A 241 10.26 2.56 9.75
N TYR A 242 10.46 2.25 11.04
CA TYR A 242 9.49 2.57 12.07
C TYR A 242 9.17 4.06 12.12
N TYR A 243 10.18 4.91 12.17
CA TYR A 243 10.00 6.36 12.28
C TYR A 243 9.33 6.93 11.04
N ILE A 244 9.75 6.51 9.85
CA ILE A 244 9.17 6.97 8.59
C ILE A 244 7.70 6.52 8.48
N VAL A 245 7.40 5.27 8.80
CA VAL A 245 6.01 4.82 8.77
C VAL A 245 5.15 5.59 9.74
N MET A 246 5.61 5.81 10.97
CA MET A 246 4.84 6.58 11.94
C MET A 246 4.61 8.02 11.46
N MET A 247 5.60 8.62 10.81
CA MET A 247 5.48 9.96 10.24
C MET A 247 4.47 10.01 9.09
N VAL A 248 4.49 9.03 8.17
CA VAL A 248 3.54 8.95 7.05
C VAL A 248 2.13 8.61 7.53
N VAL A 249 1.99 7.72 8.53
CA VAL A 249 0.70 7.44 9.17
C VAL A 249 0.14 8.70 9.84
N SER A 250 0.99 9.45 10.55
CA SER A 250 0.56 10.73 11.16
C SER A 250 0.11 11.75 10.10
N MET A 251 0.78 11.81 8.95
CA MET A 251 0.34 12.61 7.81
C MET A 251 -1.05 12.18 7.32
N HIS A 252 -1.30 10.86 7.17
CA HIS A 252 -2.63 10.36 6.77
C HIS A 252 -3.72 10.72 7.79
N PHE A 253 -3.41 10.66 9.10
CA PHE A 253 -4.33 11.15 10.13
C PHE A 253 -4.55 12.67 10.04
N GLY A 254 -3.50 13.43 9.72
CA GLY A 254 -3.62 14.86 9.45
C GLY A 254 -4.60 15.16 8.31
N ILE A 255 -4.49 14.42 7.21
CA ILE A 255 -5.42 14.53 6.06
C ILE A 255 -6.84 14.14 6.47
N LEU A 256 -7.00 13.06 7.25
CA LEU A 256 -8.32 12.66 7.74
C LEU A 256 -8.96 13.77 8.58
N ILE A 257 -8.22 14.37 9.51
CA ILE A 257 -8.74 15.41 10.40
C ILE A 257 -9.03 16.72 9.64
N THR A 258 -8.13 17.13 8.73
CA THR A 258 -8.27 18.41 8.03
C THR A 258 -9.24 18.35 6.86
N MET A 259 -9.23 17.25 6.10
CA MET A 259 -9.97 17.12 4.84
C MET A 259 -11.11 16.10 4.90
N ASN A 260 -11.25 15.36 6.01
CA ASN A 260 -12.17 14.24 6.15
C ASN A 260 -12.00 13.19 5.02
N ILE A 261 -10.75 12.94 4.61
CA ILE A 261 -10.40 11.93 3.60
C ILE A 261 -9.61 10.82 4.28
N PHE A 262 -10.15 9.60 4.24
CA PHE A 262 -9.50 8.42 4.84
C PHE A 262 -8.86 7.53 3.79
N PHE A 263 -7.54 7.47 3.78
CA PHE A 263 -6.76 6.56 2.94
C PHE A 263 -6.59 5.18 3.60
N GLY A 264 -7.70 4.48 3.80
CA GLY A 264 -7.73 3.26 4.62
C GLY A 264 -6.71 2.20 4.19
N ALA A 265 -6.70 1.82 2.91
CA ALA A 265 -5.77 0.81 2.41
C ALA A 265 -4.30 1.16 2.64
N SER A 266 -3.91 2.41 2.34
CA SER A 266 -2.55 2.88 2.54
C SER A 266 -2.18 2.90 4.02
N THR A 267 -3.08 3.42 4.88
CA THR A 267 -2.85 3.51 6.33
C THR A 267 -2.71 2.12 6.96
N TYR A 268 -3.59 1.18 6.63
CA TYR A 268 -3.50 -0.19 7.15
C TYR A 268 -2.23 -0.90 6.66
N LEU A 269 -1.89 -0.77 5.38
CA LEU A 269 -0.68 -1.35 4.83
C LEU A 269 0.57 -0.76 5.50
N LEU A 270 0.62 0.55 5.71
CA LEU A 270 1.73 1.21 6.41
C LEU A 270 1.88 0.69 7.85
N ILE A 271 0.79 0.54 8.60
CA ILE A 271 0.81 -0.03 9.95
C ILE A 271 1.33 -1.47 9.92
N LEU A 272 0.86 -2.28 8.96
CA LEU A 272 1.34 -3.65 8.78
C LEU A 272 2.83 -3.70 8.43
N LEU A 273 3.35 -2.76 7.68
CA LEU A 273 4.76 -2.74 7.26
C LEU A 273 5.69 -2.11 8.32
N GLY A 274 5.23 -1.11 9.04
CA GLY A 274 6.09 -0.24 9.84
C GLY A 274 6.33 -0.70 11.27
N LEU A 275 5.35 -1.34 11.89
CA LEU A 275 5.53 -1.84 13.25
C LEU A 275 6.42 -3.09 13.29
N PRO A 276 7.17 -3.31 14.38
CA PRO A 276 8.06 -4.48 14.52
C PRO A 276 7.26 -5.76 14.84
N TRP A 277 6.24 -6.05 14.03
CA TRP A 277 5.34 -7.20 14.24
C TRP A 277 6.05 -8.53 14.49
N PRO A 278 7.13 -8.88 13.77
CA PRO A 278 7.84 -10.13 14.05
C PRO A 278 8.37 -10.23 15.49
N ALA A 279 8.84 -9.11 16.03
CA ALA A 279 9.32 -9.08 17.41
C ALA A 279 8.14 -9.14 18.39
N ILE A 280 7.09 -8.37 18.17
CA ILE A 280 5.86 -8.37 18.97
C ILE A 280 5.28 -9.78 19.03
N ILE A 281 5.07 -10.42 17.88
CA ILE A 281 4.51 -11.78 17.79
C ILE A 281 5.41 -12.79 18.50
N ASN A 282 6.73 -12.76 18.26
CA ASN A 282 7.66 -13.66 18.92
C ASN A 282 7.61 -13.51 20.44
N THR A 283 7.57 -12.28 20.96
CA THR A 283 7.51 -12.01 22.40
C THR A 283 6.19 -12.47 23.00
N THR A 284 5.07 -12.15 22.34
CA THR A 284 3.72 -12.49 22.83
C THR A 284 3.52 -13.99 22.95
N TYR A 285 4.05 -14.77 21.99
CA TYR A 285 3.91 -16.24 21.99
C TYR A 285 5.11 -16.99 22.59
N GLY A 286 6.07 -16.28 23.20
CA GLY A 286 7.26 -16.90 23.80
C GLY A 286 8.15 -17.62 22.77
N TRP A 287 8.07 -17.26 21.50
CA TRP A 287 8.90 -17.89 20.48
C TRP A 287 10.30 -17.27 20.50
N THR A 288 11.20 -17.91 21.24
CA THR A 288 12.61 -17.51 21.24
C THR A 288 13.22 -17.69 19.84
N ALA A 289 14.17 -16.85 19.50
CA ALA A 289 14.94 -16.97 18.25
C ALA A 289 15.81 -18.26 18.20
N ALA A 290 15.90 -18.98 19.27
CA ALA A 290 16.67 -20.21 19.44
C ALA A 290 15.92 -21.45 18.97
N GLY A 291 15.62 -21.49 17.69
CA GLY A 291 15.46 -22.71 16.93
C GLY A 291 16.70 -22.96 16.08
N SER A 292 17.88 -22.66 16.59
CA SER A 292 19.11 -23.25 16.05
C SER A 292 18.98 -24.77 16.31
N PHE A 293 18.68 -25.50 15.26
CA PHE A 293 18.87 -26.94 15.25
C PHE A 293 20.30 -27.20 15.74
N SER A 294 20.42 -27.62 16.98
CA SER A 294 21.62 -28.28 17.48
C SER A 294 21.78 -29.53 16.63
N THR A 295 22.65 -29.49 15.64
CA THR A 295 23.22 -30.63 14.93
C THR A 295 24.19 -31.40 15.83
N SER A 296 23.88 -31.55 17.13
CA SER A 296 24.67 -32.32 18.08
C SER A 296 24.22 -33.77 18.19
N GLY A 297 23.58 -34.33 17.15
CA GLY A 297 23.06 -35.68 17.11
C GLY A 297 23.77 -36.66 16.17
N GLU A 298 24.78 -36.24 15.40
CA GLU A 298 25.38 -37.11 14.36
C GLU A 298 26.88 -37.42 14.49
N LEU A 299 27.44 -37.30 15.67
CA LEU A 299 28.86 -37.70 15.91
C LEU A 299 29.03 -38.71 17.01
N ARG A 300 28.21 -39.78 17.05
CA ARG A 300 28.48 -40.97 17.83
C ARG A 300 27.88 -42.22 17.16
N ARG A 301 28.42 -42.63 16.05
CA ARG A 301 28.39 -44.02 15.56
C ARG A 301 29.51 -44.21 14.53
N THR A 302 30.74 -44.30 14.97
CA THR A 302 31.82 -45.07 14.32
C THR A 302 32.89 -45.30 15.37
N THR A 303 32.73 -46.37 16.14
CA THR A 303 33.78 -47.24 16.67
C THR A 303 33.23 -48.63 16.69
#